data_1b232b583d067e3d1b35194ceb1bc068
#
_entry.id   1b232b583d067e3d1b35194ceb1bc068
#
_cell.length_a   1.000
_cell.length_b   1.000
_cell.length_c   1.000
_cell.angle_alpha   90.00
_cell.angle_beta   90.00
_cell.angle_gamma   90.00
#
_symmetry.space_group_name_H-M   'P 1'
#
loop_
_entity.id
_entity.type
_entity.pdbx_description
1 polymer ?
#
loop_
_entity_poly.entity_id
_entity_poly.type
_entity_poly.pdbx_seq_one_letter_code
_entity_poly.pdbx_strand_id
1 'polypeptide(L)'
;MKSASSRSFTTGSFRTVLAAAVLMLGTVIHAKARADAALPGEVLVQLTSTAALGPLLSKYQLSLLSQFGARPIYRLKVVGLADVDAKIEALDLESSVLNAEPNFVHQSPEARRVSSWTIGTPTAYTAQWAPGSLRLPEAHKLTTGAGMRVAVLDTGVDSRHPALAGKLLPGFDFVDFDNNPAEVGSRAANLSFGHGTHVAGLVAMVAPGAKIVPLRVLDADGMGNAWVLAEAMLYAVDPDHNPATNDGAHVINLSLGSTSRTNILDTVVKLATCAIPAVVVLPTDDLADPGYNGDRQRCNGFSGAVVVAAAGNDATDAVRQYPAAEGAYGLMSVGASNARKQIAGFSNFGSWVDVAAPGDGITSTFPGGGYATWSGTSMAAPLAAGTAALVRALNPDLSPKDVARRLVRVSAGLCGTDLRQVDAAAALLNVVPADPTCP
;
A
#
# COMPACT_ATOMS: atom_id res chain seq x y z
N MET A 1 35.04 62.03 65.49
CA MET A 1 34.02 61.98 66.52
C MET A 1 33.44 60.56 66.47
N LYS A 2 33.70 59.83 67.49
CA LYS A 2 32.83 58.94 68.28
C LYS A 2 31.99 57.93 67.50
N SER A 3 31.90 56.62 67.77
CA SER A 3 32.35 55.69 68.83
C SER A 3 31.89 54.35 68.36
N ALA A 4 32.69 53.35 68.37
CA ALA A 4 32.80 52.26 69.37
C ALA A 4 31.50 51.51 69.61
N SER A 5 31.65 50.20 69.49
CA SER A 5 31.25 49.12 70.42
C SER A 5 30.60 47.97 69.68
N SER A 6 31.16 46.88 69.62
CA SER A 6 31.56 45.74 70.45
C SER A 6 30.56 44.58 70.32
N ARG A 7 31.21 43.43 70.03
CA ARG A 7 30.94 42.06 70.51
C ARG A 7 29.58 41.39 70.23
N SER A 8 29.58 40.23 69.58
CA SER A 8 29.61 38.98 70.37
C SER A 8 29.66 37.75 69.44
N PHE A 9 30.45 36.80 69.88
CA PHE A 9 30.55 35.41 69.38
C PHE A 9 29.24 34.66 69.51
N THR A 10 28.93 33.80 68.49
CA THR A 10 28.46 32.42 68.76
C THR A 10 28.52 31.57 67.47
N THR A 11 29.32 30.60 67.53
CA THR A 11 29.20 29.16 67.15
C THR A 11 28.25 28.76 66.02
N GLY A 12 28.83 28.28 64.94
CA GLY A 12 28.68 26.92 64.44
C GLY A 12 27.36 26.54 63.81
N SER A 13 27.41 26.31 62.53
CA SER A 13 26.81 25.10 61.98
C SER A 13 27.29 24.87 60.52
N PHE A 14 28.08 23.85 60.29
CA PHE A 14 28.40 23.32 59.00
C PHE A 14 27.11 22.80 58.37
N ARG A 15 26.58 23.44 57.34
CA ARG A 15 25.58 22.84 56.47
C ARG A 15 26.27 22.37 55.21
N THR A 16 26.43 21.06 55.15
CA THR A 16 26.81 20.27 54.01
C THR A 16 25.79 20.53 52.90
N VAL A 17 26.19 21.18 51.79
CA VAL A 17 25.41 21.28 50.57
C VAL A 17 25.57 19.97 49.84
N LEU A 18 24.57 19.09 49.98
CA LEU A 18 24.43 17.87 49.15
C LEU A 18 23.98 18.31 47.76
N ALA A 19 24.91 18.33 46.82
CA ALA A 19 24.57 18.47 45.39
C ALA A 19 23.89 17.16 44.94
N ALA A 20 22.58 17.19 44.86
CA ALA A 20 21.81 16.12 44.23
C ALA A 20 22.00 16.22 42.73
N ALA A 21 22.91 15.39 42.21
CA ALA A 21 23.00 15.13 40.77
C ALA A 21 21.75 14.32 40.38
N VAL A 22 20.76 15.01 39.82
CA VAL A 22 19.62 14.35 39.11
C VAL A 22 20.19 13.75 37.86
N LEU A 23 20.51 12.44 37.90
CA LEU A 23 20.69 11.63 36.71
C LEU A 23 19.34 11.57 35.98
N MET A 24 19.15 12.40 34.96
CA MET A 24 18.10 12.19 33.98
C MET A 24 18.48 10.93 33.17
N LEU A 25 18.06 9.76 33.63
CA LEU A 25 17.91 8.60 32.76
C LEU A 25 16.81 8.97 31.76
N GLY A 26 17.21 9.47 30.60
CA GLY A 26 16.37 9.51 29.44
C GLY A 26 16.02 8.07 29.06
N THR A 27 14.91 7.55 29.54
CA THR A 27 14.27 6.39 28.96
C THR A 27 13.86 6.79 27.57
N VAL A 28 14.67 6.42 26.59
CA VAL A 28 14.24 6.37 25.19
C VAL A 28 13.13 5.33 25.17
N ILE A 29 11.89 5.79 25.31
CA ILE A 29 10.71 4.98 25.01
C ILE A 29 10.77 4.77 23.50
N HIS A 30 11.38 3.66 23.08
CA HIS A 30 11.14 3.14 21.76
C HIS A 30 9.63 2.87 21.73
N ALA A 31 8.88 3.72 21.04
CA ALA A 31 7.51 3.44 20.72
C ALA A 31 7.52 2.10 19.97
N LYS A 32 7.18 1.02 20.67
CA LYS A 32 6.96 -0.29 20.04
C LYS A 32 5.90 -0.03 18.99
N ALA A 33 6.23 -0.19 17.71
CA ALA A 33 5.26 -0.07 16.64
C ALA A 33 4.05 -0.90 17.07
N ARG A 34 2.90 -0.25 17.18
CA ARG A 34 1.69 -0.94 17.63
C ARG A 34 1.34 -1.89 16.50
N ALA A 35 1.41 -3.21 16.76
CA ALA A 35 0.96 -4.20 15.80
C ALA A 35 -0.47 -3.84 15.35
N ASP A 36 -0.76 -4.01 14.07
CA ASP A 36 -2.10 -3.73 13.57
C ASP A 36 -3.10 -4.65 14.27
N ALA A 37 -4.32 -4.15 14.44
CA ALA A 37 -5.40 -4.95 14.96
C ALA A 37 -5.72 -6.09 13.98
N ALA A 38 -6.03 -7.26 14.51
CA ALA A 38 -6.57 -8.37 13.74
C ALA A 38 -8.10 -8.42 13.89
N LEU A 39 -8.78 -9.00 12.90
CA LEU A 39 -10.21 -9.24 13.01
C LEU A 39 -10.47 -10.29 14.10
N PRO A 40 -11.34 -10.00 15.08
CA PRO A 40 -11.54 -10.88 16.22
C PRO A 40 -12.01 -12.28 15.83
N GLY A 41 -11.28 -13.30 16.28
CA GLY A 41 -11.61 -14.70 16.05
C GLY A 41 -11.38 -15.19 14.63
N GLU A 42 -10.69 -14.47 13.77
CA GLU A 42 -10.39 -14.88 12.40
C GLU A 42 -8.96 -15.31 12.22
N VAL A 43 -8.78 -16.43 11.55
CA VAL A 43 -7.48 -17.01 11.23
C VAL A 43 -7.42 -17.30 9.73
N LEU A 44 -6.32 -16.93 9.10
CA LEU A 44 -5.98 -17.31 7.73
C LEU A 44 -5.07 -18.52 7.79
N VAL A 45 -5.40 -19.58 7.05
CA VAL A 45 -4.64 -20.84 7.09
C VAL A 45 -4.35 -21.30 5.67
N GLN A 46 -3.09 -21.59 5.41
CA GLN A 46 -2.65 -22.27 4.20
C GLN A 46 -2.32 -23.73 4.53
N LEU A 47 -2.92 -24.65 3.79
CA LEU A 47 -2.76 -26.10 3.97
C LEU A 47 -1.90 -26.71 2.86
N THR A 48 -1.39 -27.91 3.11
CA THR A 48 -0.68 -28.71 2.09
C THR A 48 -1.61 -29.23 1.00
N SER A 49 -2.91 -29.42 1.32
CA SER A 49 -3.95 -29.83 0.37
C SER A 49 -5.34 -29.47 0.87
N THR A 50 -6.31 -29.41 -0.04
CA THR A 50 -7.73 -29.18 0.30
C THR A 50 -8.32 -30.31 1.16
N ALA A 51 -7.82 -31.54 1.03
CA ALA A 51 -8.26 -32.71 1.82
C ALA A 51 -7.98 -32.55 3.33
N ALA A 52 -6.99 -31.74 3.71
CA ALA A 52 -6.64 -31.52 5.11
C ALA A 52 -7.65 -30.63 5.87
N LEU A 53 -8.53 -29.91 5.18
CA LEU A 53 -9.45 -28.94 5.79
C LEU A 53 -10.42 -29.58 6.78
N GLY A 54 -11.15 -30.63 6.37
CA GLY A 54 -12.20 -31.23 7.20
C GLY A 54 -11.69 -31.75 8.55
N PRO A 55 -10.61 -32.55 8.58
CA PRO A 55 -9.97 -32.98 9.83
C PRO A 55 -9.53 -31.80 10.72
N LEU A 56 -8.96 -30.74 10.11
CA LEU A 56 -8.49 -29.56 10.84
C LEU A 56 -9.65 -28.79 11.49
N LEU A 57 -10.73 -28.53 10.77
CA LEU A 57 -11.91 -27.85 11.29
C LEU A 57 -12.47 -28.56 12.53
N SER A 58 -12.58 -29.91 12.45
CA SER A 58 -13.09 -30.72 13.56
C SER A 58 -12.16 -30.73 14.77
N LYS A 59 -10.84 -30.91 14.54
CA LYS A 59 -9.83 -30.98 15.61
C LYS A 59 -9.71 -29.67 16.39
N TYR A 60 -9.73 -28.53 15.68
CA TYR A 60 -9.46 -27.22 16.26
C TYR A 60 -10.70 -26.39 16.53
N GLN A 61 -11.92 -26.94 16.32
CA GLN A 61 -13.18 -26.24 16.52
C GLN A 61 -13.21 -24.94 15.71
N LEU A 62 -12.95 -25.06 14.42
CA LEU A 62 -12.96 -23.94 13.46
C LEU A 62 -14.17 -24.09 12.54
N SER A 63 -14.68 -22.97 12.05
CA SER A 63 -15.66 -22.92 10.97
C SER A 63 -15.10 -22.25 9.73
N LEU A 64 -15.42 -22.77 8.57
CA LEU A 64 -15.03 -22.17 7.29
C LEU A 64 -15.85 -20.91 7.05
N LEU A 65 -15.16 -19.79 6.78
CA LEU A 65 -15.77 -18.54 6.29
C LEU A 65 -15.66 -18.44 4.77
N SER A 66 -14.46 -18.63 4.21
CA SER A 66 -14.25 -18.62 2.76
C SER A 66 -12.97 -19.37 2.37
N GLN A 67 -12.84 -19.67 1.07
CA GLN A 67 -11.68 -20.28 0.44
C GLN A 67 -11.14 -19.36 -0.65
N PHE A 68 -9.83 -19.25 -0.77
CA PHE A 68 -9.16 -18.40 -1.75
C PHE A 68 -9.12 -19.07 -3.15
N GLY A 69 -10.18 -18.82 -3.92
CA GLY A 69 -10.40 -19.52 -5.18
C GLY A 69 -10.46 -21.05 -4.98
N ALA A 70 -9.73 -21.81 -5.78
CA ALA A 70 -9.61 -23.26 -5.64
C ALA A 70 -8.40 -23.69 -4.77
N ARG A 71 -7.65 -22.76 -4.20
CA ARG A 71 -6.40 -23.01 -3.48
C ARG A 71 -6.66 -23.51 -2.06
N PRO A 72 -5.75 -24.29 -1.45
CA PRO A 72 -5.85 -24.73 -0.06
C PRO A 72 -5.51 -23.59 0.92
N ILE A 73 -6.07 -22.40 0.71
CA ILE A 73 -5.95 -21.21 1.56
C ILE A 73 -7.34 -20.79 2.02
N TYR A 74 -7.50 -20.65 3.32
CA TYR A 74 -8.81 -20.53 3.94
C TYR A 74 -8.87 -19.38 4.94
N ARG A 75 -9.99 -18.68 4.97
CA ARG A 75 -10.40 -17.79 6.06
C ARG A 75 -11.31 -18.59 6.99
N LEU A 76 -10.88 -18.75 8.22
CA LEU A 76 -11.55 -19.58 9.22
C LEU A 76 -11.96 -18.73 10.42
N LYS A 77 -13.02 -19.15 11.10
CA LYS A 77 -13.49 -18.57 12.36
C LYS A 77 -13.21 -19.53 13.52
N VAL A 78 -12.60 -19.03 14.58
CA VAL A 78 -12.47 -19.73 15.84
C VAL A 78 -13.84 -19.76 16.54
N VAL A 79 -14.32 -20.97 16.86
CA VAL A 79 -15.62 -21.15 17.52
C VAL A 79 -15.43 -20.97 19.04
N GLY A 80 -16.28 -20.13 19.65
CA GLY A 80 -16.26 -19.86 21.09
C GLY A 80 -15.34 -18.70 21.50
N LEU A 81 -14.87 -18.73 22.76
CA LEU A 81 -14.05 -17.68 23.38
C LEU A 81 -12.55 -18.04 23.39
N ALA A 82 -12.11 -18.97 22.54
CA ALA A 82 -10.72 -19.40 22.51
C ALA A 82 -9.80 -18.25 22.00
N ASP A 83 -8.60 -18.20 22.58
CA ASP A 83 -7.55 -17.28 22.17
C ASP A 83 -7.09 -17.62 20.74
N VAL A 84 -7.11 -16.60 19.88
CA VAL A 84 -6.72 -16.73 18.48
C VAL A 84 -5.22 -17.04 18.35
N ASP A 85 -4.36 -16.39 19.13
CA ASP A 85 -2.92 -16.59 19.07
C ASP A 85 -2.54 -18.02 19.52
N ALA A 86 -3.11 -18.50 20.62
CA ALA A 86 -2.93 -19.88 21.03
C ALA A 86 -3.45 -20.91 20.01
N LYS A 87 -4.49 -20.54 19.24
CA LYS A 87 -5.01 -21.39 18.16
C LYS A 87 -4.04 -21.42 16.98
N ILE A 88 -3.46 -20.29 16.62
CA ILE A 88 -2.45 -20.19 15.55
C ILE A 88 -1.22 -21.01 15.91
N GLU A 89 -0.69 -20.85 17.13
CA GLU A 89 0.44 -21.64 17.60
C GLU A 89 0.18 -23.16 17.52
N ALA A 90 -1.04 -23.59 17.84
CA ALA A 90 -1.42 -24.99 17.74
C ALA A 90 -1.57 -25.48 16.28
N LEU A 91 -2.04 -24.63 15.39
CA LEU A 91 -2.16 -24.91 13.95
C LEU A 91 -0.79 -25.04 13.28
N ASP A 92 0.17 -24.20 13.64
CA ASP A 92 1.52 -24.22 13.07
C ASP A 92 2.30 -25.50 13.43
N LEU A 93 1.85 -26.27 14.44
CA LEU A 93 2.41 -27.57 14.79
C LEU A 93 1.89 -28.71 13.90
N GLU A 94 0.85 -28.48 13.09
CA GLU A 94 0.27 -29.49 12.21
C GLU A 94 1.09 -29.64 10.93
N SER A 95 1.46 -30.86 10.59
CA SER A 95 2.20 -31.16 9.34
C SER A 95 1.43 -30.85 8.07
N SER A 96 0.10 -30.72 8.16
CA SER A 96 -0.77 -30.32 7.05
C SER A 96 -0.95 -28.80 6.92
N VAL A 97 -0.44 -28.00 7.88
CA VAL A 97 -0.48 -26.55 7.86
C VAL A 97 0.86 -26.01 7.36
N LEU A 98 0.84 -25.21 6.32
CA LEU A 98 2.03 -24.51 5.82
C LEU A 98 2.21 -23.17 6.52
N ASN A 99 1.11 -22.53 6.91
CA ASN A 99 1.08 -21.27 7.62
C ASN A 99 -0.28 -21.05 8.26
N ALA A 100 -0.29 -20.46 9.45
CA ALA A 100 -1.47 -19.89 10.10
C ALA A 100 -1.15 -18.48 10.60
N GLU A 101 -2.07 -17.54 10.39
CA GLU A 101 -1.84 -16.13 10.75
C GLU A 101 -3.16 -15.43 11.05
N PRO A 102 -3.15 -14.33 11.83
CA PRO A 102 -4.33 -13.51 12.04
C PRO A 102 -4.79 -12.82 10.74
N ASN A 103 -6.10 -12.57 10.60
CA ASN A 103 -6.59 -11.69 9.54
C ASN A 103 -6.38 -10.23 9.96
N PHE A 104 -5.20 -9.66 9.65
CA PHE A 104 -4.84 -8.30 10.05
C PHE A 104 -5.65 -7.24 9.33
N VAL A 105 -5.94 -6.16 10.05
CA VAL A 105 -6.58 -4.96 9.52
C VAL A 105 -5.57 -4.19 8.67
N HIS A 106 -6.00 -3.78 7.48
CA HIS A 106 -5.32 -2.87 6.59
C HIS A 106 -6.03 -1.52 6.56
N GLN A 107 -5.29 -0.45 6.33
CA GLN A 107 -5.89 0.89 6.29
C GLN A 107 -5.09 1.81 5.37
N SER A 108 -5.74 2.90 4.92
CA SER A 108 -5.01 3.97 4.24
C SER A 108 -4.03 4.62 5.24
N PRO A 109 -2.81 5.01 4.81
CA PRO A 109 -1.86 5.70 5.68
C PRO A 109 -2.42 6.99 6.29
N GLU A 110 -3.36 7.64 5.64
CA GLU A 110 -4.05 8.85 6.09
C GLU A 110 -5.07 8.55 7.20
N ALA A 111 -5.69 7.36 7.21
CA ALA A 111 -6.58 6.94 8.29
C ALA A 111 -5.81 6.70 9.62
N ARG A 112 -4.54 6.31 9.54
CA ARG A 112 -3.66 6.16 10.73
C ARG A 112 -3.29 7.49 11.35
N ARG A 113 -3.06 8.50 10.52
CA ARG A 113 -2.78 9.87 10.96
C ARG A 113 -3.89 10.75 10.43
N VAL A 114 -4.54 11.48 11.31
CA VAL A 114 -5.52 12.51 10.92
C VAL A 114 -4.80 13.51 10.01
N SER A 115 -4.67 13.18 8.73
CA SER A 115 -4.13 14.09 7.75
C SER A 115 -5.24 15.05 7.36
N SER A 116 -5.02 16.33 7.58
CA SER A 116 -5.94 17.37 7.13
C SER A 116 -5.89 17.46 5.62
N TRP A 117 -7.04 17.42 4.97
CA TRP A 117 -7.16 17.76 3.58
C TRP A 117 -7.97 19.06 3.41
N THR A 118 -7.74 19.73 2.32
CA THR A 118 -8.41 21.00 2.01
C THR A 118 -9.21 20.89 0.72
N ILE A 119 -10.22 21.75 0.58
CA ILE A 119 -10.97 21.84 -0.67
C ILE A 119 -10.03 22.33 -1.77
N GLY A 120 -9.97 21.58 -2.86
CA GLY A 120 -9.26 21.94 -4.07
C GLY A 120 -10.18 22.58 -5.11
N THR A 121 -9.60 22.91 -6.26
CA THR A 121 -10.32 23.45 -7.42
C THR A 121 -9.92 22.71 -8.70
N PRO A 122 -10.72 22.73 -9.77
CA PRO A 122 -10.32 22.18 -11.07
C PRO A 122 -9.00 22.81 -11.59
N THR A 123 -8.80 24.10 -11.38
CA THR A 123 -7.56 24.80 -11.76
C THR A 123 -6.37 24.28 -10.94
N ALA A 124 -6.53 24.07 -9.63
CA ALA A 124 -5.47 23.51 -8.80
C ALA A 124 -5.11 22.08 -9.24
N TYR A 125 -6.09 21.28 -9.69
CA TYR A 125 -5.83 19.94 -10.21
C TYR A 125 -4.96 19.96 -11.47
N THR A 126 -5.19 20.90 -12.41
CA THR A 126 -4.46 20.96 -13.66
C THR A 126 -3.15 21.75 -13.59
N ALA A 127 -3.03 22.71 -12.68
CA ALA A 127 -1.89 23.64 -12.60
C ALA A 127 -0.93 23.33 -11.44
N GLN A 128 -1.11 22.23 -10.72
CA GLN A 128 -0.22 21.84 -9.62
C GLN A 128 1.20 21.47 -10.08
N TRP A 129 2.11 21.40 -9.13
CA TRP A 129 3.52 21.13 -9.39
C TRP A 129 3.85 19.71 -9.85
N ALA A 130 3.04 18.70 -9.48
CA ALA A 130 3.30 17.29 -9.71
C ALA A 130 3.45 16.91 -11.19
N PRO A 131 2.59 17.34 -12.14
CA PRO A 131 2.76 17.05 -13.56
C PRO A 131 4.09 17.53 -14.14
N GLY A 132 4.53 18.74 -13.76
CA GLY A 132 5.82 19.29 -14.17
C GLY A 132 7.00 18.52 -13.58
N SER A 133 6.91 18.13 -12.33
CA SER A 133 7.95 17.35 -11.63
C SER A 133 8.12 15.95 -12.21
N LEU A 134 7.04 15.32 -12.70
CA LEU A 134 7.05 14.04 -13.42
C LEU A 134 7.37 14.17 -14.91
N ARG A 135 7.50 15.38 -15.45
CA ARG A 135 7.63 15.68 -16.88
C ARG A 135 6.53 15.06 -17.74
N LEU A 136 5.27 15.15 -17.26
CA LEU A 136 4.12 14.59 -17.99
C LEU A 136 3.90 15.25 -19.37
N PRO A 137 4.10 16.57 -19.58
CA PRO A 137 3.95 17.15 -20.90
C PRO A 137 4.84 16.50 -21.98
N GLU A 138 6.05 16.08 -21.62
CA GLU A 138 6.96 15.35 -22.50
C GLU A 138 6.55 13.89 -22.65
N ALA A 139 6.17 13.24 -21.57
CA ALA A 139 5.73 11.85 -21.55
C ALA A 139 4.48 11.65 -22.44
N HIS A 140 3.51 12.56 -22.35
CA HIS A 140 2.26 12.49 -23.10
C HIS A 140 2.43 12.69 -24.61
N LYS A 141 3.56 13.23 -25.08
CA LYS A 141 3.91 13.25 -26.50
C LYS A 141 4.24 11.85 -27.05
N LEU A 142 4.63 10.93 -26.16
CA LEU A 142 5.01 9.56 -26.53
C LEU A 142 3.84 8.59 -26.37
N THR A 143 3.12 8.67 -25.28
CA THR A 143 1.94 7.85 -25.01
C THR A 143 1.07 8.46 -23.91
N THR A 144 -0.22 8.16 -23.94
CA THR A 144 -1.19 8.50 -22.90
C THR A 144 -1.61 7.29 -22.04
N GLY A 145 -1.00 6.12 -22.27
CA GLY A 145 -1.36 4.90 -21.57
C GLY A 145 -2.57 4.16 -22.16
N ALA A 146 -2.94 4.47 -23.43
CA ALA A 146 -4.07 3.81 -24.09
C ALA A 146 -3.88 2.28 -24.12
N GLY A 147 -4.97 1.53 -23.94
CA GLY A 147 -4.95 0.07 -23.88
C GLY A 147 -4.59 -0.50 -22.50
N MET A 148 -4.09 0.31 -21.57
CA MET A 148 -3.76 -0.15 -20.23
C MET A 148 -4.95 -0.10 -19.28
N ARG A 149 -4.98 -1.04 -18.32
CA ARG A 149 -5.93 -1.11 -17.22
C ARG A 149 -5.15 -0.96 -15.91
N VAL A 150 -5.59 -0.03 -15.06
CA VAL A 150 -5.02 0.19 -13.72
C VAL A 150 -6.11 -0.11 -12.69
N ALA A 151 -5.92 -1.14 -11.88
CA ALA A 151 -6.80 -1.40 -10.73
C ALA A 151 -6.44 -0.46 -9.58
N VAL A 152 -7.45 0.20 -9.03
CA VAL A 152 -7.35 1.05 -7.84
C VAL A 152 -8.09 0.35 -6.71
N LEU A 153 -7.34 -0.21 -5.76
CA LEU A 153 -7.86 -0.91 -4.60
C LEU A 153 -7.90 0.08 -3.43
N ASP A 154 -9.12 0.57 -3.09
CA ASP A 154 -9.27 1.71 -2.19
C ASP A 154 -10.68 1.78 -1.56
N THR A 155 -11.13 2.96 -1.10
CA THR A 155 -12.45 3.23 -0.48
C THR A 155 -13.62 3.23 -1.46
N GLY A 156 -13.37 3.09 -2.74
CA GLY A 156 -14.34 3.23 -3.84
C GLY A 156 -14.03 4.44 -4.73
N VAL A 157 -14.84 4.63 -5.77
CA VAL A 157 -14.65 5.73 -6.74
C VAL A 157 -15.99 6.35 -7.12
N ASP A 158 -16.09 7.68 -7.09
CA ASP A 158 -17.25 8.39 -7.67
C ASP A 158 -17.22 8.31 -9.19
N SER A 159 -17.95 7.36 -9.73
CA SER A 159 -18.05 7.11 -11.17
C SER A 159 -18.70 8.26 -11.97
N ARG A 160 -19.33 9.21 -11.31
CA ARG A 160 -20.00 10.37 -11.94
C ARG A 160 -19.09 11.60 -11.97
N HIS A 161 -17.86 11.52 -11.42
CA HIS A 161 -16.96 12.66 -11.44
C HIS A 161 -16.56 13.04 -12.87
N PRO A 162 -16.73 14.32 -13.31
CA PRO A 162 -16.51 14.73 -14.71
C PRO A 162 -15.10 14.41 -15.23
N ALA A 163 -14.06 14.56 -14.41
CA ALA A 163 -12.67 14.26 -14.81
C ALA A 163 -12.39 12.75 -14.99
N LEU A 164 -13.27 11.88 -14.48
CA LEU A 164 -13.21 10.43 -14.62
C LEU A 164 -14.15 9.89 -15.72
N ALA A 165 -14.91 10.78 -16.38
CA ALA A 165 -15.84 10.39 -17.43
C ALA A 165 -15.15 9.58 -18.54
N GLY A 166 -15.70 8.39 -18.84
CA GLY A 166 -15.19 7.48 -19.86
C GLY A 166 -13.86 6.79 -19.51
N LYS A 167 -13.34 6.96 -18.28
CA LYS A 167 -12.08 6.34 -17.84
C LYS A 167 -12.28 5.08 -17.01
N LEU A 168 -13.44 4.91 -16.39
CA LEU A 168 -13.71 3.78 -15.51
C LEU A 168 -14.24 2.57 -16.30
N LEU A 169 -13.79 1.40 -15.92
CA LEU A 169 -14.36 0.10 -16.27
C LEU A 169 -15.28 -0.38 -15.14
N PRO A 170 -16.10 -1.40 -15.36
CA PRO A 170 -16.78 -2.10 -14.29
C PRO A 170 -15.75 -2.54 -13.23
N GLY A 171 -16.12 -2.42 -11.96
CA GLY A 171 -15.33 -2.85 -10.83
C GLY A 171 -16.13 -3.71 -9.89
N PHE A 172 -15.64 -3.95 -8.67
CA PHE A 172 -16.29 -4.76 -7.67
C PHE A 172 -16.11 -4.17 -6.27
N ASP A 173 -17.12 -4.33 -5.42
CA ASP A 173 -17.08 -3.97 -4.02
C ASP A 173 -16.84 -5.21 -3.16
N PHE A 174 -15.64 -5.32 -2.58
CA PHE A 174 -15.25 -6.42 -1.68
C PHE A 174 -15.63 -6.15 -0.22
N VAL A 175 -16.16 -4.98 0.10
CA VAL A 175 -16.65 -4.66 1.45
C VAL A 175 -18.11 -5.10 1.59
N ASP A 176 -18.96 -4.72 0.63
CA ASP A 176 -20.40 -5.04 0.62
C ASP A 176 -20.75 -6.22 -0.31
N PHE A 177 -19.76 -6.79 -1.03
CA PHE A 177 -19.87 -7.93 -1.95
C PHE A 177 -20.88 -7.72 -3.08
N ASP A 178 -20.74 -6.59 -3.78
CA ASP A 178 -21.58 -6.27 -4.94
C ASP A 178 -20.78 -5.64 -6.10
N ASN A 179 -21.48 -5.30 -7.19
CA ASN A 179 -20.87 -4.70 -8.39
C ASN A 179 -20.85 -3.16 -8.36
N ASN A 180 -20.97 -2.53 -7.20
CA ASN A 180 -21.04 -1.09 -7.06
C ASN A 180 -19.88 -0.53 -6.21
N PRO A 181 -18.66 -0.43 -6.74
CA PRO A 181 -17.50 0.07 -6.01
C PRO A 181 -17.51 1.59 -5.84
N ALA A 182 -18.67 2.15 -5.49
CA ALA A 182 -18.81 3.58 -5.26
C ALA A 182 -18.28 3.97 -3.87
N GLU A 183 -17.90 5.23 -3.72
CA GLU A 183 -17.59 5.80 -2.41
C GLU A 183 -18.81 5.73 -1.49
N VAL A 184 -18.61 5.27 -0.26
CA VAL A 184 -19.63 5.16 0.78
C VAL A 184 -19.29 6.09 1.93
N GLY A 185 -20.31 6.68 2.58
CA GLY A 185 -20.13 7.59 3.69
C GLY A 185 -20.25 9.07 3.31
N SER A 186 -19.63 9.92 4.09
CA SER A 186 -19.67 11.37 3.86
C SER A 186 -18.45 12.07 4.45
N ARG A 187 -18.12 13.23 3.90
CA ARG A 187 -17.07 14.10 4.39
C ARG A 187 -17.19 14.44 5.89
N ALA A 188 -18.41 14.57 6.38
CA ALA A 188 -18.67 14.98 7.75
C ALA A 188 -18.49 13.85 8.77
N ALA A 189 -18.66 12.61 8.32
CA ALA A 189 -18.65 11.42 9.17
C ALA A 189 -17.35 10.62 9.08
N ASN A 190 -16.70 10.61 7.91
CA ASN A 190 -15.62 9.66 7.62
C ASN A 190 -14.37 10.39 7.09
N LEU A 191 -13.25 10.21 7.76
CA LEU A 191 -11.99 10.89 7.42
C LEU A 191 -11.40 10.45 6.08
N SER A 192 -11.63 9.20 5.69
CA SER A 192 -11.14 8.62 4.44
C SER A 192 -12.12 8.75 3.27
N PHE A 193 -13.30 9.37 3.48
CA PHE A 193 -14.26 9.57 2.40
C PHE A 193 -13.66 10.32 1.22
N GLY A 194 -13.76 9.71 0.03
CA GLY A 194 -13.23 10.30 -1.21
C GLY A 194 -11.77 9.94 -1.50
N HIS A 195 -11.10 9.15 -0.65
CA HIS A 195 -9.71 8.77 -0.85
C HIS A 195 -9.50 8.01 -2.16
N GLY A 196 -10.28 6.98 -2.45
CA GLY A 196 -10.17 6.22 -3.70
C GLY A 196 -10.52 7.04 -4.94
N THR A 197 -11.51 7.95 -4.83
CA THR A 197 -11.80 8.92 -5.92
C THR A 197 -10.58 9.82 -6.18
N HIS A 198 -9.91 10.28 -5.13
CA HIS A 198 -8.69 11.10 -5.24
C HIS A 198 -7.55 10.33 -5.91
N VAL A 199 -7.31 9.11 -5.48
CA VAL A 199 -6.31 8.19 -6.04
C VAL A 199 -6.59 7.91 -7.52
N ALA A 200 -7.83 7.60 -7.89
CA ALA A 200 -8.24 7.38 -9.29
C ALA A 200 -7.99 8.61 -10.16
N GLY A 201 -8.23 9.82 -9.65
CA GLY A 201 -7.93 11.07 -10.34
C GLY A 201 -6.45 11.25 -10.64
N LEU A 202 -5.56 10.82 -9.74
CA LEU A 202 -4.11 10.89 -9.95
C LEU A 202 -3.64 9.89 -11.02
N VAL A 203 -4.17 8.68 -11.03
CA VAL A 203 -3.94 7.73 -12.14
C VAL A 203 -4.40 8.34 -13.47
N ALA A 204 -5.60 8.91 -13.50
CA ALA A 204 -6.16 9.54 -14.71
C ALA A 204 -5.36 10.78 -15.19
N MET A 205 -4.71 11.48 -14.27
CA MET A 205 -3.81 12.60 -14.59
C MET A 205 -2.54 12.14 -15.30
N VAL A 206 -1.92 11.06 -14.81
CA VAL A 206 -0.65 10.57 -15.35
C VAL A 206 -0.87 9.74 -16.61
N ALA A 207 -1.86 8.86 -16.64
CA ALA A 207 -2.17 7.98 -17.76
C ALA A 207 -3.60 8.24 -18.30
N PRO A 208 -3.84 9.39 -18.97
CA PRO A 208 -5.18 9.83 -19.33
C PRO A 208 -5.88 8.92 -20.35
N GLY A 209 -5.15 8.10 -21.10
CA GLY A 209 -5.67 7.10 -22.03
C GLY A 209 -5.90 5.72 -21.41
N ALA A 210 -5.40 5.47 -20.21
CA ALA A 210 -5.63 4.22 -19.49
C ALA A 210 -7.07 4.13 -18.97
N LYS A 211 -7.53 2.90 -18.73
CA LYS A 211 -8.77 2.62 -18.01
C LYS A 211 -8.48 2.25 -16.57
N ILE A 212 -9.36 2.66 -15.69
CA ILE A 212 -9.28 2.39 -14.25
C ILE A 212 -10.33 1.36 -13.89
N VAL A 213 -9.93 0.32 -13.14
CA VAL A 213 -10.82 -0.68 -12.55
C VAL A 213 -10.94 -0.35 -11.06
N PRO A 214 -12.05 0.22 -10.61
CA PRO A 214 -12.25 0.53 -9.20
C PRO A 214 -12.59 -0.74 -8.43
N LEU A 215 -11.84 -1.04 -7.37
CA LEU A 215 -12.09 -2.16 -6.46
C LEU A 215 -12.16 -1.61 -5.04
N ARG A 216 -13.37 -1.66 -4.46
CA ARG A 216 -13.54 -1.18 -3.09
C ARG A 216 -13.14 -2.27 -2.12
N VAL A 217 -12.07 -2.02 -1.36
CA VAL A 217 -11.47 -2.93 -0.36
C VAL A 217 -11.38 -2.30 1.02
N LEU A 218 -11.63 -1.00 1.12
CA LEU A 218 -11.67 -0.24 2.35
C LEU A 218 -13.07 0.31 2.57
N ASP A 219 -13.52 0.29 3.82
CA ASP A 219 -14.77 0.93 4.22
C ASP A 219 -14.67 2.48 4.21
N ALA A 220 -15.72 3.15 4.63
CA ALA A 220 -15.78 4.62 4.64
C ALA A 220 -14.73 5.27 5.58
N ASP A 221 -14.25 4.55 6.58
CA ASP A 221 -13.21 4.99 7.51
C ASP A 221 -11.80 4.62 7.04
N GLY A 222 -11.68 4.02 5.85
CA GLY A 222 -10.42 3.61 5.26
C GLY A 222 -9.85 2.32 5.85
N MET A 223 -10.71 1.46 6.39
CA MET A 223 -10.34 0.19 7.03
C MET A 223 -10.72 -0.99 6.13
N GLY A 224 -9.83 -1.95 6.02
CA GLY A 224 -10.02 -3.23 5.35
C GLY A 224 -9.26 -4.33 6.07
N ASN A 225 -9.07 -5.48 5.42
CA ASN A 225 -8.31 -6.58 6.01
C ASN A 225 -7.53 -7.36 4.95
N ALA A 226 -6.58 -8.18 5.41
CA ALA A 226 -5.66 -8.92 4.55
C ALA A 226 -6.36 -9.88 3.59
N TRP A 227 -7.44 -10.54 4.03
CA TRP A 227 -8.20 -11.45 3.18
C TRP A 227 -8.87 -10.72 2.02
N VAL A 228 -9.62 -9.66 2.31
CA VAL A 228 -10.31 -8.84 1.30
C VAL A 228 -9.32 -8.27 0.28
N LEU A 229 -8.17 -7.79 0.77
CA LEU A 229 -7.13 -7.27 -0.11
C LEU A 229 -6.57 -8.36 -1.03
N ALA A 230 -6.33 -9.57 -0.50
CA ALA A 230 -5.83 -10.69 -1.29
C ALA A 230 -6.82 -11.11 -2.38
N GLU A 231 -8.11 -11.24 -2.04
CA GLU A 231 -9.17 -11.56 -3.02
C GLU A 231 -9.26 -10.50 -4.12
N ALA A 232 -9.24 -9.22 -3.76
CA ALA A 232 -9.30 -8.13 -4.72
C ALA A 232 -8.07 -8.05 -5.63
N MET A 233 -6.87 -8.36 -5.12
CA MET A 233 -5.66 -8.41 -5.94
C MET A 233 -5.70 -9.56 -6.96
N LEU A 234 -6.24 -10.73 -6.57
CA LEU A 234 -6.42 -11.83 -7.50
C LEU A 234 -7.47 -11.49 -8.56
N TYR A 235 -8.62 -10.95 -8.15
CA TYR A 235 -9.65 -10.46 -9.06
C TYR A 235 -9.10 -9.40 -10.03
N ALA A 236 -8.24 -8.50 -9.56
CA ALA A 236 -7.65 -7.47 -10.42
C ALA A 236 -6.89 -8.04 -11.61
N VAL A 237 -6.29 -9.23 -11.51
CA VAL A 237 -5.50 -9.87 -12.57
C VAL A 237 -6.25 -10.97 -13.32
N ASP A 238 -7.40 -11.40 -12.81
CA ASP A 238 -8.22 -12.48 -13.37
C ASP A 238 -9.71 -12.28 -12.97
N PRO A 239 -10.37 -11.19 -13.47
CA PRO A 239 -11.71 -10.83 -13.01
C PRO A 239 -12.82 -11.79 -13.46
N ASP A 240 -12.66 -12.51 -14.56
CA ASP A 240 -13.61 -13.50 -15.06
C ASP A 240 -13.28 -14.93 -14.62
N HIS A 241 -12.21 -15.11 -13.82
CA HIS A 241 -11.69 -16.41 -13.38
C HIS A 241 -11.36 -17.37 -14.54
N ASN A 242 -11.00 -16.80 -15.68
CA ASN A 242 -10.60 -17.56 -16.86
C ASN A 242 -9.16 -17.22 -17.25
N PRO A 243 -8.19 -18.06 -16.90
CA PRO A 243 -6.77 -17.78 -17.14
C PRO A 243 -6.39 -17.72 -18.63
N ALA A 244 -7.33 -17.99 -19.54
CA ALA A 244 -7.13 -17.89 -20.98
C ALA A 244 -7.48 -16.48 -21.54
N THR A 245 -8.14 -15.63 -20.76
CA THR A 245 -8.48 -14.26 -21.17
C THR A 245 -7.43 -13.25 -20.71
N ASN A 246 -7.30 -12.15 -21.43
CA ASN A 246 -6.44 -11.03 -21.05
C ASN A 246 -7.30 -9.83 -20.61
N ASP A 247 -8.08 -10.00 -19.58
CA ASP A 247 -9.00 -8.99 -19.07
C ASP A 247 -8.53 -8.35 -17.76
N GLY A 248 -7.48 -8.88 -17.12
CA GLY A 248 -6.88 -8.38 -15.90
C GLY A 248 -6.18 -7.03 -16.03
N ALA A 249 -5.94 -6.39 -14.91
CA ALA A 249 -5.21 -5.14 -14.81
C ALA A 249 -3.71 -5.33 -15.16
N HIS A 250 -3.13 -4.33 -15.80
CA HIS A 250 -1.70 -4.26 -16.09
C HIS A 250 -0.91 -3.67 -14.92
N VAL A 251 -1.57 -2.84 -14.10
CA VAL A 251 -1.00 -2.21 -12.91
C VAL A 251 -2.03 -2.26 -11.80
N ILE A 252 -1.60 -2.56 -10.58
CA ILE A 252 -2.40 -2.51 -9.36
C ILE A 252 -1.84 -1.39 -8.49
N ASN A 253 -2.69 -0.45 -8.07
CA ASN A 253 -2.36 0.60 -7.11
C ASN A 253 -2.93 0.28 -5.74
N LEU A 254 -2.06 0.28 -4.73
CA LEU A 254 -2.37 0.04 -3.32
C LEU A 254 -1.97 1.27 -2.50
N SER A 255 -2.91 2.19 -2.33
CA SER A 255 -2.75 3.35 -1.44
C SER A 255 -3.18 3.02 -0.01
N LEU A 256 -2.76 1.84 0.48
CA LEU A 256 -3.11 1.25 1.76
C LEU A 256 -1.99 0.33 2.26
N GLY A 257 -2.07 -0.08 3.50
CA GLY A 257 -1.12 -1.04 4.07
C GLY A 257 -1.37 -1.36 5.54
N SER A 258 -0.51 -2.22 6.06
CA SER A 258 -0.47 -2.69 7.45
C SER A 258 0.99 -2.75 7.91
N THR A 259 1.27 -2.61 9.19
CA THR A 259 2.61 -2.84 9.75
C THR A 259 2.88 -4.33 10.01
N SER A 260 1.87 -5.15 9.87
CA SER A 260 1.97 -6.61 10.06
C SER A 260 2.18 -7.29 8.71
N ARG A 261 3.26 -8.03 8.59
CA ARG A 261 3.53 -8.88 7.43
C ARG A 261 2.60 -10.08 7.45
N THR A 262 2.09 -10.48 6.27
CA THR A 262 1.26 -11.68 6.14
C THR A 262 1.71 -12.55 4.97
N ASN A 263 1.63 -13.86 5.14
CA ASN A 263 2.00 -14.81 4.08
C ASN A 263 0.99 -14.81 2.93
N ILE A 264 -0.28 -14.52 3.22
CA ILE A 264 -1.30 -14.41 2.17
C ILE A 264 -1.00 -13.25 1.22
N LEU A 265 -0.57 -12.09 1.72
CA LEU A 265 -0.21 -10.95 0.87
C LEU A 265 1.09 -11.20 0.10
N ASP A 266 2.10 -11.79 0.72
CA ASP A 266 3.32 -12.22 0.01
C ASP A 266 2.96 -13.17 -1.15
N THR A 267 2.08 -14.12 -0.90
CA THR A 267 1.60 -15.08 -1.91
C THR A 267 0.86 -14.36 -3.04
N VAL A 268 -0.13 -13.52 -2.73
CA VAL A 268 -0.95 -12.89 -3.77
C VAL A 268 -0.18 -11.84 -4.58
N VAL A 269 0.77 -11.14 -3.97
CA VAL A 269 1.67 -10.23 -4.72
C VAL A 269 2.47 -11.01 -5.75
N LYS A 270 3.02 -12.18 -5.39
CA LYS A 270 3.73 -13.06 -6.32
C LYS A 270 2.82 -13.59 -7.43
N LEU A 271 1.59 -13.97 -7.11
CA LEU A 271 0.58 -14.37 -8.08
C LEU A 271 0.23 -13.23 -9.04
N ALA A 272 -0.03 -12.05 -8.53
CA ALA A 272 -0.41 -10.88 -9.33
C ALA A 272 0.72 -10.41 -10.26
N THR A 273 1.96 -10.46 -9.79
CA THR A 273 3.14 -10.03 -10.57
C THR A 273 3.70 -11.10 -11.48
N CYS A 274 3.17 -12.32 -11.44
CA CYS A 274 3.75 -13.51 -12.09
C CYS A 274 5.23 -13.72 -11.71
N ALA A 275 5.62 -13.28 -10.51
CA ALA A 275 6.95 -13.47 -9.95
C ALA A 275 7.14 -14.85 -9.31
N ILE A 276 6.22 -15.77 -9.56
CA ILE A 276 6.28 -17.13 -9.04
C ILE A 276 7.51 -17.78 -9.66
N PRO A 277 8.55 -18.15 -8.87
CA PRO A 277 9.47 -19.16 -9.34
C PRO A 277 8.62 -20.40 -9.62
N ALA A 278 9.07 -21.24 -10.55
CA ALA A 278 8.46 -22.56 -10.77
C ALA A 278 8.36 -23.44 -9.49
N VAL A 279 8.58 -22.89 -8.33
CA VAL A 279 8.79 -23.48 -7.00
C VAL A 279 8.01 -22.76 -5.87
N VAL A 280 6.90 -22.07 -6.10
CA VAL A 280 5.84 -22.16 -5.10
C VAL A 280 5.03 -23.40 -5.45
N VAL A 281 5.74 -24.47 -5.67
CA VAL A 281 5.26 -25.83 -5.54
C VAL A 281 4.93 -25.95 -4.05
N LEU A 282 3.65 -26.03 -3.73
CA LEU A 282 3.25 -26.72 -2.51
C LEU A 282 4.06 -28.03 -2.47
N PRO A 283 4.61 -28.46 -1.33
CA PRO A 283 5.49 -29.63 -1.24
C PRO A 283 4.86 -30.94 -1.72
N THR A 284 3.61 -30.93 -2.07
CA THR A 284 2.88 -32.02 -2.71
C THR A 284 2.68 -31.64 -4.16
N ASP A 285 3.23 -32.45 -5.05
CA ASP A 285 3.13 -32.37 -6.51
C ASP A 285 1.68 -32.43 -7.05
N ASP A 286 0.75 -31.74 -6.43
CA ASP A 286 -0.62 -31.64 -6.91
C ASP A 286 -0.69 -30.61 -8.06
N LEU A 287 0.00 -30.98 -9.16
CA LEU A 287 -0.17 -30.35 -10.47
C LEU A 287 -1.64 -30.42 -10.95
N ALA A 288 -2.47 -31.13 -10.22
CA ALA A 288 -3.91 -31.25 -10.42
C ALA A 288 -4.73 -30.19 -9.69
N ASP A 289 -4.12 -29.32 -8.85
CA ASP A 289 -4.84 -28.18 -8.26
C ASP A 289 -5.30 -27.23 -9.37
N PRO A 290 -6.62 -27.07 -9.59
CA PRO A 290 -7.14 -26.19 -10.64
C PRO A 290 -6.67 -24.74 -10.50
N GLY A 291 -6.48 -24.24 -9.24
CA GLY A 291 -5.99 -22.91 -8.98
C GLY A 291 -4.54 -22.70 -9.43
N TYR A 292 -3.66 -23.67 -9.15
CA TYR A 292 -2.26 -23.62 -9.56
C TYR A 292 -2.10 -23.66 -11.10
N ASN A 293 -2.85 -24.55 -11.77
CA ASN A 293 -2.82 -24.64 -13.23
C ASN A 293 -3.35 -23.37 -13.89
N GLY A 294 -4.38 -22.74 -13.33
CA GLY A 294 -4.90 -21.45 -13.80
C GLY A 294 -3.89 -20.33 -13.68
N ASP A 295 -3.20 -20.19 -12.54
CA ASP A 295 -2.17 -19.17 -12.34
C ASP A 295 -0.99 -19.35 -13.30
N ARG A 296 -0.53 -20.59 -13.50
CA ARG A 296 0.54 -20.89 -14.44
C ARG A 296 0.13 -20.58 -15.87
N GLN A 297 -1.08 -20.95 -16.27
CA GLN A 297 -1.62 -20.67 -17.60
C GLN A 297 -1.71 -19.15 -17.83
N ARG A 298 -2.26 -18.42 -16.86
CA ARG A 298 -2.36 -16.95 -16.91
C ARG A 298 -0.97 -16.32 -17.05
N CYS A 299 -0.01 -16.70 -16.20
CA CYS A 299 1.33 -16.14 -16.22
C CYS A 299 2.17 -16.57 -17.45
N ASN A 300 1.85 -17.67 -18.12
CA ASN A 300 2.46 -18.04 -19.41
C ASN A 300 1.83 -17.29 -20.59
N GLY A 301 0.54 -16.93 -20.50
CA GLY A 301 -0.18 -16.18 -21.53
C GLY A 301 -0.09 -14.64 -21.36
N PHE A 302 0.03 -14.17 -20.12
CA PHE A 302 0.01 -12.74 -19.76
C PHE A 302 1.11 -12.41 -18.75
N SER A 303 1.70 -11.24 -18.88
CA SER A 303 2.90 -10.88 -18.13
C SER A 303 2.66 -10.47 -16.65
N GLY A 304 1.46 -10.64 -16.10
CA GLY A 304 1.09 -10.19 -14.76
C GLY A 304 0.96 -8.66 -14.64
N ALA A 305 0.66 -8.16 -13.45
CA ALA A 305 0.53 -6.74 -13.12
C ALA A 305 1.75 -6.19 -12.39
N VAL A 306 2.10 -4.93 -12.63
CA VAL A 306 2.99 -4.18 -11.74
C VAL A 306 2.19 -3.79 -10.51
N VAL A 307 2.65 -4.17 -9.32
CA VAL A 307 2.02 -3.77 -8.06
C VAL A 307 2.75 -2.55 -7.52
N VAL A 308 2.02 -1.48 -7.23
CA VAL A 308 2.57 -0.22 -6.72
C VAL A 308 1.91 0.08 -5.38
N ALA A 309 2.70 0.16 -4.32
CA ALA A 309 2.18 0.29 -2.96
C ALA A 309 2.79 1.48 -2.20
N ALA A 310 1.96 2.18 -1.44
CA ALA A 310 2.35 3.31 -0.60
C ALA A 310 3.26 2.87 0.55
N ALA A 311 4.37 3.56 0.76
CA ALA A 311 5.35 3.22 1.81
C ALA A 311 4.91 3.60 3.22
N GLY A 312 3.88 4.44 3.39
CA GLY A 312 3.39 4.89 4.69
C GLY A 312 3.88 6.27 5.10
N ASN A 313 3.24 6.83 6.12
CA ASN A 313 3.35 8.25 6.51
C ASN A 313 3.90 8.44 7.93
N ASP A 314 4.75 7.53 8.43
CA ASP A 314 5.25 7.54 9.82
C ASP A 314 6.60 8.25 9.99
N ALA A 315 7.16 8.83 8.91
CA ALA A 315 8.44 9.54 8.90
C ALA A 315 9.60 8.68 9.45
N THR A 316 9.64 7.40 9.08
CA THR A 316 10.60 6.43 9.63
C THR A 316 11.07 5.42 8.59
N ASP A 317 12.25 4.86 8.81
CA ASP A 317 12.80 3.70 8.10
C ASP A 317 12.56 2.38 8.86
N ALA A 318 12.19 2.47 10.15
CA ALA A 318 12.05 1.33 11.04
C ALA A 318 10.69 0.62 10.94
N VAL A 319 9.62 1.36 10.63
CA VAL A 319 8.27 0.81 10.51
C VAL A 319 7.96 0.54 9.04
N ARG A 320 7.96 -0.74 8.67
CA ARG A 320 7.63 -1.16 7.31
C ARG A 320 6.13 -1.25 7.12
N GLN A 321 5.67 -0.91 5.92
CA GLN A 321 4.28 -1.10 5.51
C GLN A 321 4.19 -2.28 4.53
N TYR A 322 3.22 -3.13 4.71
CA TYR A 322 2.96 -4.28 3.84
C TYR A 322 1.63 -4.10 3.09
N PRO A 323 1.59 -4.44 1.80
CA PRO A 323 2.57 -5.20 1.03
C PRO A 323 3.77 -4.41 0.48
N ALA A 324 3.88 -3.09 0.65
CA ALA A 324 4.96 -2.29 0.07
C ALA A 324 6.37 -2.85 0.36
N ALA A 325 6.61 -3.37 1.56
CA ALA A 325 7.90 -3.89 1.99
C ALA A 325 8.09 -5.40 1.77
N GLU A 326 7.24 -6.07 0.97
CA GLU A 326 7.41 -7.52 0.68
C GLU A 326 8.65 -7.83 -0.16
N GLY A 327 9.15 -6.87 -0.93
CA GLY A 327 10.34 -7.08 -1.76
C GLY A 327 10.14 -8.05 -2.93
N ALA A 328 8.90 -8.29 -3.33
CA ALA A 328 8.59 -9.20 -4.44
C ALA A 328 8.93 -8.56 -5.80
N TYR A 329 9.36 -9.38 -6.75
CA TYR A 329 9.63 -8.91 -8.11
C TYR A 329 8.35 -8.40 -8.79
N GLY A 330 8.37 -7.16 -9.29
CA GLY A 330 7.22 -6.51 -9.91
C GLY A 330 6.35 -5.71 -8.93
N LEU A 331 6.66 -5.76 -7.64
CA LEU A 331 6.19 -4.83 -6.63
C LEU A 331 7.12 -3.62 -6.57
N MET A 332 6.56 -2.44 -6.34
CA MET A 332 7.27 -1.19 -6.16
C MET A 332 6.74 -0.43 -4.95
N SER A 333 7.60 -0.18 -3.99
CA SER A 333 7.33 0.60 -2.78
C SER A 333 7.56 2.09 -3.07
N VAL A 334 6.56 2.96 -2.77
CA VAL A 334 6.59 4.36 -3.16
C VAL A 334 6.49 5.30 -1.97
N GLY A 335 7.56 6.07 -1.72
CA GLY A 335 7.61 7.18 -0.80
C GLY A 335 7.06 8.47 -1.41
N ALA A 336 6.89 9.50 -0.59
CA ALA A 336 6.39 10.80 -1.01
C ALA A 336 7.51 11.85 -1.09
N SER A 337 7.51 12.64 -2.17
CA SER A 337 8.35 13.83 -2.31
C SER A 337 7.53 15.12 -2.25
N ASN A 338 8.20 16.24 -2.02
CA ASN A 338 7.64 17.59 -2.00
C ASN A 338 8.08 18.44 -3.21
N ALA A 339 7.50 19.62 -3.38
CA ALA A 339 7.80 20.54 -4.48
C ALA A 339 9.25 21.06 -4.48
N ARG A 340 10.01 20.89 -3.38
CA ARG A 340 11.43 21.26 -3.26
C ARG A 340 12.36 20.13 -3.68
N LYS A 341 11.84 19.04 -4.25
CA LYS A 341 12.60 17.84 -4.61
C LYS A 341 13.30 17.18 -3.40
N GLN A 342 12.61 17.12 -2.28
CA GLN A 342 13.03 16.46 -1.05
C GLN A 342 12.02 15.38 -0.70
N ILE A 343 12.40 14.41 0.15
CA ILE A 343 11.44 13.52 0.79
C ILE A 343 10.47 14.38 1.62
N ALA A 344 9.18 14.10 1.49
CA ALA A 344 8.17 14.76 2.32
C ALA A 344 8.36 14.37 3.79
N GLY A 345 8.21 15.34 4.70
CA GLY A 345 8.56 15.15 6.12
C GLY A 345 7.75 14.07 6.86
N PHE A 346 6.66 13.61 6.27
CA PHE A 346 5.85 12.50 6.80
C PHE A 346 6.20 11.14 6.16
N SER A 347 6.85 11.11 4.99
CA SER A 347 7.05 9.89 4.23
C SER A 347 7.94 8.90 4.98
N ASN A 348 7.56 7.62 4.95
CA ASN A 348 8.50 6.57 5.27
C ASN A 348 9.62 6.52 4.21
N PHE A 349 10.79 6.06 4.61
CA PHE A 349 12.00 6.02 3.81
C PHE A 349 12.85 4.78 4.16
N GLY A 350 14.03 4.66 3.58
CA GLY A 350 14.97 3.56 3.84
C GLY A 350 15.13 2.61 2.66
N SER A 351 15.96 1.59 2.82
CA SER A 351 16.39 0.67 1.75
C SER A 351 15.27 -0.23 1.19
N TRP A 352 14.12 -0.25 1.84
CA TRP A 352 12.94 -1.00 1.40
C TRP A 352 11.95 -0.14 0.59
N VAL A 353 12.20 1.17 0.47
CA VAL A 353 11.42 2.08 -0.38
C VAL A 353 12.16 2.23 -1.70
N ASP A 354 11.53 1.80 -2.79
CA ASP A 354 12.18 1.72 -4.10
C ASP A 354 12.32 3.07 -4.79
N VAL A 355 11.27 3.88 -4.73
CA VAL A 355 11.22 5.22 -5.35
C VAL A 355 10.34 6.15 -4.55
N ALA A 356 10.41 7.45 -4.85
CA ALA A 356 9.42 8.43 -4.43
C ALA A 356 8.64 8.95 -5.64
N ALA A 357 7.48 9.55 -5.36
CA ALA A 357 6.73 10.37 -6.32
C ALA A 357 6.13 11.57 -5.59
N PRO A 358 5.65 12.60 -6.30
CA PRO A 358 4.98 13.74 -5.67
C PRO A 358 3.86 13.30 -4.73
N GLY A 359 3.94 13.70 -3.45
CA GLY A 359 2.96 13.27 -2.44
C GLY A 359 2.56 14.36 -1.47
N ASP A 360 3.17 15.54 -1.54
CA ASP A 360 2.90 16.64 -0.61
C ASP A 360 2.10 17.76 -1.29
N GLY A 361 0.91 18.07 -0.76
CA GLY A 361 0.03 19.11 -1.28
C GLY A 361 -0.51 18.76 -2.68
N ILE A 362 -0.98 17.55 -2.90
CA ILE A 362 -1.43 17.04 -4.19
C ILE A 362 -2.95 17.19 -4.33
N THR A 363 -3.39 17.88 -5.37
CA THR A 363 -4.81 18.08 -5.68
C THR A 363 -5.31 17.01 -6.66
N SER A 364 -6.48 16.44 -6.36
CA SER A 364 -7.14 15.48 -7.25
C SER A 364 -8.66 15.54 -7.12
N THR A 365 -9.34 14.68 -7.86
CA THR A 365 -10.79 14.50 -7.88
C THR A 365 -11.33 14.13 -6.49
N PHE A 366 -12.55 14.58 -6.19
CA PHE A 366 -13.24 14.30 -4.93
C PHE A 366 -14.72 14.07 -5.21
N PRO A 367 -15.43 13.21 -4.45
CA PRO A 367 -16.83 12.90 -4.70
C PRO A 367 -17.74 14.13 -4.85
N GLY A 368 -18.77 13.98 -5.69
CA GLY A 368 -19.69 15.07 -6.01
C GLY A 368 -19.18 16.04 -7.06
N GLY A 369 -18.21 15.65 -7.88
CA GLY A 369 -17.60 16.50 -8.91
C GLY A 369 -16.64 17.54 -8.34
N GLY A 370 -16.26 17.39 -7.07
CA GLY A 370 -15.34 18.27 -6.35
C GLY A 370 -13.87 17.93 -6.56
N TYR A 371 -13.01 18.70 -5.88
CA TYR A 371 -11.57 18.46 -5.81
C TYR A 371 -11.09 18.64 -4.38
N ALA A 372 -10.04 17.88 -4.02
CA ALA A 372 -9.40 18.00 -2.72
C ALA A 372 -7.88 18.00 -2.86
N THR A 373 -7.18 18.63 -1.93
CA THR A 373 -5.72 18.61 -1.81
C THR A 373 -5.34 17.80 -0.59
N TRP A 374 -4.58 16.73 -0.80
CA TRP A 374 -4.09 15.82 0.23
C TRP A 374 -2.57 15.69 0.20
N SER A 375 -2.00 15.23 1.32
CA SER A 375 -0.59 14.87 1.43
C SER A 375 -0.45 13.46 1.99
N GLY A 376 0.30 12.61 1.32
CA GLY A 376 0.54 11.23 1.72
C GLY A 376 1.28 10.42 0.67
N THR A 377 1.84 9.29 1.08
CA THR A 377 2.38 8.28 0.15
C THR A 377 1.27 7.64 -0.68
N SER A 378 0.01 7.71 -0.22
CA SER A 378 -1.19 7.36 -0.98
C SER A 378 -1.41 8.23 -2.21
N MET A 379 -0.89 9.46 -2.25
CA MET A 379 -0.94 10.34 -3.42
C MET A 379 0.25 10.09 -4.34
N ALA A 380 1.38 9.64 -3.78
CA ALA A 380 2.58 9.31 -4.55
C ALA A 380 2.42 8.00 -5.32
N ALA A 381 1.86 6.96 -4.71
CA ALA A 381 1.67 5.64 -5.32
C ALA A 381 0.91 5.70 -6.66
N PRO A 382 -0.26 6.35 -6.79
CA PRO A 382 -1.00 6.41 -8.05
C PRO A 382 -0.27 7.19 -9.17
N LEU A 383 0.58 8.15 -8.83
CA LEU A 383 1.42 8.84 -9.80
C LEU A 383 2.51 7.90 -10.37
N ALA A 384 3.09 7.07 -9.52
CA ALA A 384 4.01 6.01 -9.94
C ALA A 384 3.27 4.89 -10.72
N ALA A 385 2.07 4.49 -10.30
CA ALA A 385 1.23 3.50 -10.99
C ALA A 385 0.82 3.97 -12.38
N GLY A 386 0.40 5.21 -12.52
CA GLY A 386 0.14 5.83 -13.84
C GLY A 386 1.39 5.83 -14.71
N THR A 387 2.57 6.12 -14.15
CA THR A 387 3.84 6.07 -14.90
C THR A 387 4.17 4.63 -15.35
N ALA A 388 3.94 3.64 -14.51
CA ALA A 388 4.09 2.23 -14.89
C ALA A 388 3.14 1.85 -16.04
N ALA A 389 1.90 2.36 -16.03
CA ALA A 389 0.95 2.16 -17.13
C ALA A 389 1.43 2.83 -18.44
N LEU A 390 2.00 4.03 -18.39
CA LEU A 390 2.61 4.66 -19.55
C LEU A 390 3.76 3.82 -20.12
N VAL A 391 4.65 3.30 -19.27
CA VAL A 391 5.78 2.45 -19.68
C VAL A 391 5.28 1.17 -20.35
N ARG A 392 4.28 0.49 -19.78
CA ARG A 392 3.68 -0.72 -20.35
C ARG A 392 2.98 -0.47 -21.69
N ALA A 393 2.28 0.67 -21.81
CA ALA A 393 1.62 1.04 -23.08
C ALA A 393 2.61 1.21 -24.24
N LEU A 394 3.80 1.72 -23.97
CA LEU A 394 4.85 1.88 -24.98
C LEU A 394 5.70 0.61 -25.16
N ASN A 395 5.76 -0.25 -24.15
CA ASN A 395 6.59 -1.47 -24.12
C ASN A 395 5.77 -2.65 -23.54
N PRO A 396 4.81 -3.18 -24.29
CA PRO A 396 3.86 -4.19 -23.80
C PRO A 396 4.54 -5.51 -23.39
N ASP A 397 5.70 -5.81 -23.97
CA ASP A 397 6.45 -7.06 -23.71
C ASP A 397 7.27 -7.02 -22.41
N LEU A 398 7.37 -5.86 -21.74
CA LEU A 398 8.10 -5.80 -20.49
C LEU A 398 7.35 -6.52 -19.37
N SER A 399 8.07 -7.39 -18.67
CA SER A 399 7.54 -8.00 -17.45
C SER A 399 7.30 -6.95 -16.34
N PRO A 400 6.41 -7.21 -15.37
CA PRO A 400 6.22 -6.33 -14.20
C PRO A 400 7.53 -5.98 -13.49
N LYS A 401 8.42 -6.96 -13.35
CA LYS A 401 9.77 -6.79 -12.79
C LYS A 401 10.60 -5.79 -13.60
N ASP A 402 10.58 -5.88 -14.93
CA ASP A 402 11.39 -5.01 -15.77
C ASP A 402 10.84 -3.59 -15.84
N VAL A 403 9.51 -3.44 -15.75
CA VAL A 403 8.87 -2.12 -15.59
C VAL A 403 9.29 -1.48 -14.27
N ALA A 404 9.14 -2.19 -13.15
CA ALA A 404 9.53 -1.68 -11.83
C ALA A 404 11.03 -1.30 -11.80
N ARG A 405 11.91 -2.18 -12.27
CA ARG A 405 13.35 -1.90 -12.38
C ARG A 405 13.66 -0.69 -13.26
N ARG A 406 12.93 -0.54 -14.38
CA ARG A 406 13.11 0.63 -15.26
C ARG A 406 12.76 1.91 -14.52
N LEU A 407 11.60 1.97 -13.84
CA LEU A 407 11.20 3.15 -13.09
C LEU A 407 12.25 3.51 -12.03
N VAL A 408 12.70 2.55 -11.24
CA VAL A 408 13.75 2.78 -10.22
C VAL A 408 15.04 3.31 -10.85
N ARG A 409 15.53 2.65 -11.90
CA ARG A 409 16.83 2.96 -12.52
C ARG A 409 16.89 4.34 -13.17
N VAL A 410 15.80 4.79 -13.78
CA VAL A 410 15.76 6.06 -14.52
C VAL A 410 15.03 7.17 -13.77
N SER A 411 14.82 7.02 -12.48
CA SER A 411 14.27 8.06 -11.61
C SER A 411 15.27 9.20 -11.41
N ALA A 412 14.76 10.41 -11.17
CA ALA A 412 15.55 11.60 -10.90
C ALA A 412 15.99 11.65 -9.44
N GLY A 413 17.19 12.16 -9.13
CA GLY A 413 17.67 12.35 -7.75
C GLY A 413 16.74 13.25 -6.94
N LEU A 414 16.71 13.01 -5.63
CA LEU A 414 16.13 13.90 -4.64
C LEU A 414 17.22 14.52 -3.77
N CYS A 415 16.97 15.72 -3.27
CA CYS A 415 17.94 16.43 -2.45
C CYS A 415 18.03 15.85 -1.03
N GLY A 416 19.27 15.58 -0.58
CA GLY A 416 19.55 15.13 0.79
C GLY A 416 19.24 13.65 1.06
N THR A 417 19.12 12.83 0.01
CA THR A 417 18.82 11.40 0.14
C THR A 417 19.27 10.61 -1.09
N ASP A 418 19.46 9.31 -0.93
CA ASP A 418 19.70 8.38 -2.05
C ASP A 418 18.41 7.94 -2.74
N LEU A 419 17.23 8.20 -2.14
CA LEU A 419 15.96 7.91 -2.76
C LEU A 419 15.74 8.81 -3.97
N ARG A 420 15.20 8.24 -5.03
CA ARG A 420 15.00 8.91 -6.31
C ARG A 420 13.50 9.05 -6.62
N GLN A 421 13.13 10.12 -7.32
CA GLN A 421 11.75 10.38 -7.72
C GLN A 421 11.48 9.86 -9.13
N VAL A 422 10.34 9.23 -9.31
CA VAL A 422 9.82 8.81 -10.63
C VAL A 422 9.81 9.99 -11.60
N ASP A 423 10.28 9.74 -12.82
CA ASP A 423 10.27 10.68 -13.94
C ASP A 423 9.65 9.96 -15.16
N ALA A 424 8.43 10.37 -15.53
CA ALA A 424 7.66 9.67 -16.56
C ALA A 424 8.32 9.77 -17.94
N ALA A 425 8.85 10.93 -18.32
CA ALA A 425 9.53 11.07 -19.61
C ALA A 425 10.82 10.24 -19.66
N ALA A 426 11.61 10.23 -18.58
CA ALA A 426 12.82 9.41 -18.48
C ALA A 426 12.49 7.92 -18.55
N ALA A 427 11.40 7.49 -17.88
CA ALA A 427 10.96 6.10 -17.89
C ALA A 427 10.55 5.63 -19.32
N LEU A 428 9.87 6.47 -20.08
CA LEU A 428 9.49 6.16 -21.46
C LEU A 428 10.68 6.13 -22.41
N LEU A 429 11.59 7.10 -22.27
CA LEU A 429 12.79 7.20 -23.10
C LEU A 429 13.88 6.21 -22.66
N ASN A 430 13.74 5.61 -21.49
CA ASN A 430 14.73 4.71 -20.88
C ASN A 430 16.11 5.36 -20.67
N VAL A 431 16.12 6.64 -20.28
CA VAL A 431 17.32 7.47 -20.10
C VAL A 431 17.39 7.96 -18.66
N VAL A 432 18.54 7.82 -18.02
CA VAL A 432 18.74 8.36 -16.69
C VAL A 432 18.80 9.89 -16.76
N PRO A 433 17.92 10.61 -16.08
CA PRO A 433 17.95 12.07 -16.07
C PRO A 433 19.15 12.58 -15.26
N ALA A 434 19.58 13.82 -15.54
CA ALA A 434 20.53 14.51 -14.70
C ALA A 434 19.94 14.72 -13.29
N ASP A 435 20.80 14.63 -12.28
CA ASP A 435 20.36 14.91 -10.91
C ASP A 435 19.99 16.39 -10.76
N PRO A 436 19.02 16.71 -9.90
CA PRO A 436 18.58 18.09 -9.71
C PRO A 436 19.67 18.93 -9.06
N THR A 437 19.72 20.21 -9.41
CA THR A 437 20.47 21.18 -8.61
C THR A 437 19.75 21.34 -7.27
N CYS A 438 20.41 21.01 -6.19
CA CYS A 438 19.86 21.15 -4.85
C CYS A 438 20.15 22.57 -4.31
N PRO A 439 19.18 23.18 -3.58
CA PRO A 439 19.36 24.50 -2.98
C PRO A 439 20.36 24.51 -1.84
#